data_7e6383051ce65d786862e222b77a25c9
#
_entry.id   7e6383051ce65d786862e222b77a25c9
#
_cell.length_a   1.000
_cell.length_b   1.000
_cell.length_c   1.000
_cell.angle_alpha   90.00
_cell.angle_beta   90.00
_cell.angle_gamma   90.00
#
_symmetry.space_group_name_H-M   'P 1'
#
loop_
_entity.id
_entity.type
_entity.pdbx_description
1 polymer ?
#
loop_
_entity_poly.entity_id
_entity_poly.type
_entity_poly.pdbx_seq_one_letter_code
_entity_poly.pdbx_strand_id
1 'polypeptide(L)'
;KDDKMTNKKKTKLIVIIITLLAFVAVCIGITLHIVSGNNSKADKSVDLDLSTMSATAIYSEVSNMMADPKKYVGKTIKVKGYYTVSIDPSTGERHTYCLIPDATECCQQGLLFKLKKGEASKLPAENKKFVISGKFTLKALPEDKNATYVELENAKIYKGEK
;
A
#
# COMPACT_ATOMS: atom_id res chain seq x y z
N LYS A 1 -49.66 31.03 -36.58
CA LYS A 1 -49.78 30.26 -35.31
C LYS A 1 -48.67 29.20 -35.17
N ASP A 2 -48.05 28.78 -36.28
CA ASP A 2 -47.01 27.72 -36.29
C ASP A 2 -45.59 28.19 -35.83
N ASP A 3 -45.27 29.45 -36.08
CA ASP A 3 -43.92 30.01 -35.79
C ASP A 3 -43.62 30.15 -34.29
N LYS A 4 -44.66 30.40 -33.47
CA LYS A 4 -44.52 30.53 -32.01
C LYS A 4 -44.32 29.19 -31.30
N MET A 5 -44.80 28.09 -31.90
CA MET A 5 -44.67 26.73 -31.38
C MET A 5 -43.32 26.10 -31.64
N THR A 6 -42.68 26.43 -32.81
CA THR A 6 -41.36 26.02 -33.20
C THR A 6 -40.28 26.70 -32.35
N ASN A 7 -40.46 27.96 -32.00
CA ASN A 7 -39.53 28.73 -31.16
C ASN A 7 -39.48 28.19 -29.71
N LYS A 8 -40.65 27.82 -29.16
CA LYS A 8 -40.75 27.22 -27.81
C LYS A 8 -40.09 25.85 -27.71
N LYS A 9 -40.12 25.05 -28.76
CA LYS A 9 -39.42 23.76 -28.85
C LYS A 9 -37.89 23.97 -28.94
N LYS A 10 -37.43 24.91 -29.75
CA LYS A 10 -36.00 25.26 -29.88
C LYS A 10 -35.43 25.77 -28.55
N THR A 11 -36.16 26.64 -27.83
CA THR A 11 -35.75 27.15 -26.52
C THR A 11 -35.62 26.02 -25.49
N LYS A 12 -36.60 25.06 -25.44
CA LYS A 12 -36.50 23.89 -24.55
C LYS A 12 -35.30 23.03 -24.89
N LEU A 13 -35.03 22.79 -26.16
CA LEU A 13 -33.89 22.00 -26.61
C LEU A 13 -32.54 22.64 -26.21
N ILE A 14 -32.42 23.98 -26.37
CA ILE A 14 -31.24 24.75 -25.97
C ILE A 14 -31.01 24.64 -24.45
N VAL A 15 -32.07 24.79 -23.65
CA VAL A 15 -31.97 24.64 -22.18
C VAL A 15 -31.51 23.24 -21.77
N ILE A 16 -32.02 22.19 -22.42
CA ILE A 16 -31.60 20.80 -22.15
C ILE A 16 -30.11 20.60 -22.51
N ILE A 17 -29.65 21.17 -23.64
CA ILE A 17 -28.25 21.06 -24.03
C ILE A 17 -27.34 21.79 -23.03
N ILE A 18 -27.70 22.98 -22.58
CA ILE A 18 -26.91 23.75 -21.59
C ILE A 18 -26.84 23.00 -20.26
N THR A 19 -27.96 22.41 -19.79
CA THR A 19 -27.94 21.63 -18.54
C THR A 19 -27.11 20.37 -18.63
N LEU A 20 -27.12 19.68 -19.78
CA LEU A 20 -26.25 18.52 -20.04
C LEU A 20 -24.76 18.90 -20.07
N LEU A 21 -24.43 20.00 -20.72
CA LEU A 21 -23.04 20.48 -20.75
C LEU A 21 -22.54 20.90 -19.36
N ALA A 22 -23.38 21.55 -18.55
CA ALA A 22 -23.06 21.91 -17.18
C ALA A 22 -22.83 20.65 -16.31
N PHE A 23 -23.66 19.61 -16.48
CA PHE A 23 -23.51 18.36 -15.76
C PHE A 23 -22.20 17.64 -16.12
N VAL A 24 -21.86 17.59 -17.41
CA VAL A 24 -20.58 17.00 -17.87
C VAL A 24 -19.39 17.76 -17.33
N ALA A 25 -19.43 19.11 -17.28
CA ALA A 25 -18.36 19.92 -16.72
C ALA A 25 -18.15 19.66 -15.21
N VAL A 26 -19.24 19.49 -14.45
CA VAL A 26 -19.19 19.13 -13.04
C VAL A 26 -18.60 17.73 -12.84
N CYS A 27 -19.01 16.75 -13.65
CA CYS A 27 -18.46 15.39 -13.59
C CYS A 27 -16.94 15.37 -13.89
N ILE A 28 -16.50 16.12 -14.91
CA ILE A 28 -15.07 16.25 -15.24
C ILE A 28 -14.30 16.94 -14.10
N GLY A 29 -14.87 17.97 -13.49
CA GLY A 29 -14.27 18.67 -12.33
C GLY A 29 -14.09 17.74 -11.13
N ILE A 30 -15.09 16.91 -10.82
CA ILE A 30 -15.02 15.93 -9.72
C ILE A 30 -13.96 14.87 -10.00
N THR A 31 -13.87 14.34 -11.23
CA THR A 31 -12.86 13.34 -11.59
C THR A 31 -11.44 13.88 -11.53
N LEU A 32 -11.23 15.14 -11.96
CA LEU A 32 -9.92 15.81 -11.85
C LEU A 32 -9.52 16.07 -10.39
N HIS A 33 -10.46 16.39 -9.49
CA HIS A 33 -10.20 16.56 -8.07
C HIS A 33 -9.83 15.23 -7.37
N ILE A 34 -10.44 14.12 -7.74
CA ILE A 34 -10.15 12.80 -7.18
C ILE A 34 -8.76 12.31 -7.63
N VAL A 35 -8.37 12.58 -8.87
CA VAL A 35 -7.04 12.21 -9.41
C VAL A 35 -5.92 13.08 -8.85
N SER A 36 -6.19 14.34 -8.47
CA SER A 36 -5.18 15.27 -7.94
C SER A 36 -4.82 15.07 -6.46
N GLY A 37 -5.51 14.15 -5.75
CA GLY A 37 -5.42 13.99 -4.28
C GLY A 37 -4.25 13.14 -3.75
N ASN A 38 -3.42 12.48 -4.57
CA ASN A 38 -2.36 11.57 -4.11
C ASN A 38 -0.99 11.85 -4.75
N ASN A 39 -0.51 13.08 -4.68
CA ASN A 39 0.90 13.36 -4.92
C ASN A 39 1.73 13.13 -3.64
N SER A 40 1.76 11.91 -3.12
CA SER A 40 2.90 11.42 -2.36
C SER A 40 4.07 11.41 -3.34
N LYS A 41 5.11 12.20 -3.11
CA LYS A 41 6.36 12.11 -3.89
C LYS A 41 6.79 10.64 -3.85
N ALA A 42 6.65 9.93 -4.97
CA ALA A 42 7.09 8.56 -5.09
C ALA A 42 8.57 8.53 -4.70
N ASP A 43 8.90 7.79 -3.65
CA ASP A 43 10.30 7.57 -3.26
C ASP A 43 10.95 6.74 -4.36
N LYS A 44 11.78 7.38 -5.20
CA LYS A 44 12.46 6.72 -6.33
C LYS A 44 13.35 5.54 -5.91
N SER A 45 13.59 5.37 -4.62
CA SER A 45 14.34 4.24 -4.07
C SER A 45 13.48 3.03 -3.73
N VAL A 46 12.15 3.10 -3.95
CA VAL A 46 11.17 2.04 -3.67
C VAL A 46 10.62 1.51 -4.98
N ASP A 47 10.77 0.21 -5.21
CA ASP A 47 10.27 -0.45 -6.43
C ASP A 47 8.77 -0.78 -6.33
N LEU A 48 8.28 -1.04 -5.11
CA LEU A 48 6.88 -1.36 -4.84
C LEU A 48 6.43 -0.71 -3.53
N ASP A 49 5.56 0.30 -3.62
CA ASP A 49 4.99 1.01 -2.47
C ASP A 49 3.57 0.51 -2.18
N LEU A 50 3.41 -0.28 -1.14
CA LEU A 50 2.13 -0.78 -0.63
C LEU A 50 1.57 0.10 0.49
N SER A 51 2.33 1.06 1.02
CA SER A 51 1.95 1.82 2.22
C SER A 51 0.69 2.66 2.04
N THR A 52 0.37 3.04 0.78
CA THR A 52 -0.80 3.84 0.42
C THR A 52 -2.03 3.02 0.05
N MET A 53 -1.90 1.69 -0.02
CA MET A 53 -2.98 0.79 -0.41
C MET A 53 -3.93 0.52 0.77
N SER A 54 -5.12 -0.04 0.46
CA SER A 54 -6.04 -0.55 1.47
C SER A 54 -5.45 -1.78 2.19
N ALA A 55 -5.90 -2.06 3.41
CA ALA A 55 -5.43 -3.22 4.18
C ALA A 55 -5.59 -4.54 3.40
N THR A 56 -6.75 -4.75 2.75
CA THR A 56 -7.00 -5.92 1.91
C THR A 56 -6.02 -6.03 0.74
N ALA A 57 -5.71 -4.92 0.07
CA ALA A 57 -4.78 -4.92 -1.06
C ALA A 57 -3.35 -5.22 -0.59
N ILE A 58 -2.92 -4.66 0.55
CA ILE A 58 -1.61 -4.95 1.14
C ILE A 58 -1.52 -6.45 1.48
N TYR A 59 -2.53 -6.98 2.19
CA TYR A 59 -2.56 -8.40 2.57
C TYR A 59 -2.49 -9.32 1.35
N SER A 60 -3.28 -9.04 0.31
CA SER A 60 -3.28 -9.84 -0.93
C SER A 60 -1.93 -9.81 -1.63
N GLU A 61 -1.30 -8.63 -1.72
CA GLU A 61 0.01 -8.53 -2.38
C GLU A 61 1.11 -9.22 -1.57
N VAL A 62 1.09 -9.09 -0.23
CA VAL A 62 2.04 -9.83 0.63
C VAL A 62 1.82 -11.34 0.54
N SER A 63 0.57 -11.80 0.42
CA SER A 63 0.28 -13.22 0.17
C SER A 63 0.86 -13.69 -1.16
N ASN A 64 0.77 -12.88 -2.23
CA ASN A 64 1.40 -13.17 -3.52
C ASN A 64 2.93 -13.26 -3.41
N MET A 65 3.54 -12.36 -2.61
CA MET A 65 5.00 -12.39 -2.35
C MET A 65 5.43 -13.68 -1.66
N MET A 66 4.62 -14.18 -0.73
CA MET A 66 4.90 -15.44 -0.03
C MET A 66 4.69 -16.66 -0.93
N ALA A 67 3.70 -16.62 -1.85
CA ALA A 67 3.40 -17.70 -2.79
C ALA A 67 4.47 -17.84 -3.90
N ASP A 68 5.00 -16.71 -4.40
CA ASP A 68 6.05 -16.72 -5.44
C ASP A 68 7.13 -15.65 -5.14
N PRO A 69 7.94 -15.88 -4.10
CA PRO A 69 8.90 -14.91 -3.62
C PRO A 69 9.99 -14.55 -4.64
N LYS A 70 10.30 -15.46 -5.57
CA LYS A 70 11.35 -15.24 -6.59
C LYS A 70 11.07 -14.02 -7.47
N LYS A 71 9.80 -13.67 -7.70
CA LYS A 71 9.41 -12.48 -8.48
C LYS A 71 9.76 -11.15 -7.80
N TYR A 72 9.97 -11.17 -6.49
CA TYR A 72 10.18 -9.98 -5.67
C TYR A 72 11.61 -9.83 -5.16
N VAL A 73 12.42 -10.88 -5.25
CA VAL A 73 13.83 -10.84 -4.82
C VAL A 73 14.57 -9.67 -5.47
N GLY A 74 15.25 -8.89 -4.63
CA GLY A 74 16.03 -7.73 -5.04
C GLY A 74 15.26 -6.42 -5.09
N LYS A 75 13.91 -6.45 -5.12
CA LYS A 75 13.08 -5.24 -5.10
C LYS A 75 13.07 -4.59 -3.72
N THR A 76 13.04 -3.28 -3.67
CA THR A 76 12.78 -2.52 -2.44
C THR A 76 11.28 -2.37 -2.26
N ILE A 77 10.74 -3.00 -1.23
CA ILE A 77 9.31 -2.99 -0.89
C ILE A 77 9.08 -2.01 0.25
N LYS A 78 8.07 -1.13 0.11
CA LYS A 78 7.58 -0.27 1.19
C LYS A 78 6.19 -0.74 1.60
N VAL A 79 6.00 -1.01 2.89
CA VAL A 79 4.76 -1.61 3.40
C VAL A 79 4.36 -0.99 4.74
N LYS A 80 3.06 -0.96 5.00
CA LYS A 80 2.45 -0.55 6.26
C LYS A 80 1.90 -1.78 7.00
N GLY A 81 2.20 -1.89 8.28
CA GLY A 81 1.73 -2.98 9.13
C GLY A 81 1.91 -2.67 10.61
N TYR A 82 1.89 -3.68 11.45
CA TYR A 82 2.09 -3.58 12.89
C TYR A 82 3.46 -4.12 13.27
N TYR A 83 4.18 -3.38 14.09
CA TYR A 83 5.46 -3.83 14.63
C TYR A 83 5.25 -4.90 15.68
N THR A 84 5.92 -6.03 15.54
CA THR A 84 5.86 -7.15 16.50
C THR A 84 7.22 -7.80 16.64
N VAL A 85 7.45 -8.37 17.82
CA VAL A 85 8.65 -9.10 18.15
C VAL A 85 8.27 -10.53 18.53
N SER A 86 9.02 -11.51 18.01
CA SER A 86 8.99 -12.89 18.46
C SER A 86 10.35 -13.26 19.01
N ILE A 87 10.37 -14.03 20.07
CA ILE A 87 11.59 -14.58 20.66
C ILE A 87 11.53 -16.09 20.43
N ASP A 88 12.55 -16.62 19.77
CA ASP A 88 12.69 -18.07 19.61
C ASP A 88 12.93 -18.71 20.98
N PRO A 89 12.06 -19.60 21.43
CA PRO A 89 12.18 -20.19 22.76
C PRO A 89 13.39 -21.12 22.92
N SER A 90 13.96 -21.62 21.82
CA SER A 90 15.08 -22.55 21.84
C SER A 90 16.44 -21.84 21.84
N THR A 91 16.54 -20.72 21.12
CA THR A 91 17.79 -19.96 20.93
C THR A 91 17.83 -18.66 21.71
N GLY A 92 16.68 -18.13 22.12
CA GLY A 92 16.54 -16.79 22.68
C GLY A 92 16.69 -15.69 21.63
N GLU A 93 16.80 -16.02 20.36
CA GLU A 93 16.97 -15.04 19.28
C GLU A 93 15.70 -14.21 19.09
N ARG A 94 15.90 -12.90 18.94
CA ARG A 94 14.82 -11.92 18.76
C ARG A 94 14.61 -11.64 17.29
N HIS A 95 13.42 -11.96 16.79
CA HIS A 95 12.98 -11.68 15.43
C HIS A 95 11.98 -10.55 15.40
N THR A 96 12.14 -9.64 14.43
CA THR A 96 11.27 -8.47 14.27
C THR A 96 10.42 -8.60 13.02
N TYR A 97 9.11 -8.36 13.15
CA TYR A 97 8.15 -8.53 12.08
C TYR A 97 7.32 -7.26 11.83
N CYS A 98 6.99 -7.05 10.57
CA CYS A 98 5.87 -6.23 10.14
C CYS A 98 4.68 -7.16 9.90
N LEU A 99 3.68 -7.13 10.80
CA LEU A 99 2.46 -7.93 10.67
C LEU A 99 1.43 -7.19 9.83
N ILE A 100 0.88 -7.88 8.86
CA ILE A 100 -0.16 -7.38 7.96
C ILE A 100 -1.40 -8.27 8.18
N PRO A 101 -2.43 -7.78 8.88
CA PRO A 101 -3.68 -8.50 9.02
C PRO A 101 -4.52 -8.43 7.74
N ASP A 102 -5.39 -9.42 7.55
CA ASP A 102 -6.45 -9.34 6.56
C ASP A 102 -7.54 -8.33 6.98
N ALA A 103 -8.58 -8.17 6.14
CA ALA A 103 -9.66 -7.23 6.42
C ALA A 103 -10.51 -7.58 7.66
N THR A 104 -10.50 -8.84 8.07
CA THR A 104 -11.25 -9.35 9.23
C THR A 104 -10.38 -9.50 10.48
N GLU A 105 -9.08 -9.23 10.34
CA GLU A 105 -8.05 -9.39 11.38
C GLU A 105 -7.95 -10.83 11.94
N CYS A 106 -8.56 -11.82 11.28
CA CYS A 106 -8.47 -13.22 11.68
C CYS A 106 -7.22 -13.93 11.18
N CYS A 107 -6.62 -13.45 10.08
CA CYS A 107 -5.41 -14.00 9.49
C CYS A 107 -4.34 -12.90 9.34
N GLN A 108 -3.08 -13.28 9.50
CA GLN A 108 -1.97 -12.32 9.43
C GLN A 108 -0.83 -12.89 8.59
N GLN A 109 -0.18 -12.01 7.83
CA GLN A 109 1.09 -12.26 7.17
C GLN A 109 2.21 -11.53 7.90
N GLY A 110 3.33 -12.21 8.15
CA GLY A 110 4.49 -11.63 8.82
C GLY A 110 5.65 -11.44 7.86
N LEU A 111 6.11 -10.21 7.66
CA LEU A 111 7.35 -9.91 6.97
C LEU A 111 8.46 -9.72 8.00
N LEU A 112 9.39 -10.68 8.07
CA LEU A 112 10.61 -10.53 8.85
C LEU A 112 11.44 -9.37 8.30
N PHE A 113 12.05 -8.57 9.16
CA PHE A 113 12.91 -7.50 8.71
C PHE A 113 14.16 -7.32 9.57
N LYS A 114 15.24 -6.89 8.92
CA LYS A 114 16.50 -6.50 9.57
C LYS A 114 16.77 -5.01 9.31
N LEU A 115 16.85 -4.25 10.37
CA LEU A 115 17.03 -2.81 10.30
C LEU A 115 18.39 -2.41 9.71
N LYS A 116 18.38 -1.34 8.95
CA LYS A 116 19.61 -0.60 8.62
C LYS A 116 20.19 -0.01 9.91
N LYS A 117 21.52 0.07 10.00
CA LYS A 117 22.21 0.71 11.13
C LYS A 117 21.65 2.12 11.39
N GLY A 118 21.31 2.40 12.65
CA GLY A 118 20.77 3.68 13.09
C GLY A 118 19.23 3.81 13.01
N GLU A 119 18.52 2.82 12.49
CA GLU A 119 17.04 2.87 12.39
C GLU A 119 16.32 2.42 13.67
N ALA A 120 17.00 1.71 14.58
CA ALA A 120 16.37 1.12 15.77
C ALA A 120 15.66 2.14 16.69
N SER A 121 16.19 3.36 16.79
CA SER A 121 15.57 4.44 17.60
C SER A 121 14.24 4.97 17.03
N LYS A 122 13.89 4.58 15.81
CA LYS A 122 12.64 4.98 15.13
C LYS A 122 11.53 3.94 15.28
N LEU A 123 11.83 2.76 15.82
CA LEU A 123 10.83 1.72 16.05
C LEU A 123 9.71 2.26 16.96
N PRO A 124 8.45 2.01 16.64
CA PRO A 124 7.35 2.33 17.56
C PRO A 124 7.32 1.33 18.73
N ALA A 125 6.43 1.57 19.65
CA ALA A 125 6.07 0.55 20.64
C ALA A 125 5.48 -0.67 19.92
N GLU A 126 5.62 -1.85 20.52
CA GLU A 126 5.07 -3.10 19.99
C GLU A 126 3.56 -2.99 19.76
N ASN A 127 3.04 -3.66 18.75
CA ASN A 127 1.65 -3.61 18.29
C ASN A 127 1.17 -2.23 17.80
N LYS A 128 2.07 -1.32 17.48
CA LYS A 128 1.72 -0.05 16.83
C LYS A 128 1.95 -0.11 15.34
N LYS A 129 1.08 0.60 14.61
CA LYS A 129 1.23 0.77 13.15
C LYS A 129 2.50 1.54 12.83
N PHE A 130 3.17 1.12 11.77
CA PHE A 130 4.34 1.79 11.23
C PHE A 130 4.46 1.52 9.72
N VAL A 131 5.32 2.27 9.06
CA VAL A 131 5.69 2.08 7.67
C VAL A 131 7.17 1.79 7.61
N ILE A 132 7.51 0.73 6.86
CA ILE A 132 8.88 0.25 6.70
C ILE A 132 9.16 0.01 5.22
N SER A 133 10.38 0.26 4.77
CA SER A 133 10.87 -0.25 3.48
C SER A 133 12.15 -1.04 3.65
N GLY A 134 12.34 -2.06 2.83
CA GLY A 134 13.54 -2.87 2.83
C GLY A 134 13.69 -3.66 1.55
N LYS A 135 14.89 -4.16 1.31
CA LYS A 135 15.18 -5.00 0.16
C LYS A 135 14.63 -6.41 0.42
N PHE A 136 13.75 -6.88 -0.43
CA PHE A 136 13.17 -8.22 -0.34
C PHE A 136 14.20 -9.28 -0.71
N THR A 137 14.49 -10.17 0.21
CA THR A 137 15.50 -11.22 0.05
C THR A 137 14.96 -12.58 0.44
N LEU A 138 15.50 -13.63 -0.18
CA LEU A 138 15.31 -15.01 0.25
C LEU A 138 16.56 -15.48 0.97
N LYS A 139 16.37 -16.01 2.16
CA LYS A 139 17.43 -16.58 3.00
C LYS A 139 17.22 -18.08 3.17
N ALA A 140 18.27 -18.85 3.14
CA ALA A 140 18.21 -20.24 3.55
C ALA A 140 18.04 -20.34 5.08
N LEU A 141 17.23 -21.28 5.54
CA LEU A 141 17.16 -21.61 6.95
C LEU A 141 18.50 -22.19 7.43
N PRO A 142 18.99 -21.79 8.61
CA PRO A 142 20.25 -22.34 9.15
C PRO A 142 20.24 -23.86 9.30
N GLU A 143 19.09 -24.43 9.64
CA GLU A 143 18.88 -25.84 9.92
C GLU A 143 18.58 -26.67 8.66
N ASP A 144 18.00 -26.05 7.62
CA ASP A 144 17.68 -26.69 6.34
C ASP A 144 17.97 -25.75 5.18
N LYS A 145 19.08 -25.99 4.48
CA LYS A 145 19.50 -25.19 3.32
C LYS A 145 18.54 -25.27 2.12
N ASN A 146 17.65 -26.24 2.09
CA ASN A 146 16.63 -26.38 1.04
C ASN A 146 15.37 -25.57 1.36
N ALA A 147 15.15 -25.22 2.62
CA ALA A 147 14.07 -24.36 3.04
C ALA A 147 14.53 -22.90 3.06
N THR A 148 13.62 -21.99 2.65
CA THR A 148 13.92 -20.56 2.60
C THR A 148 12.86 -19.74 3.32
N TYR A 149 13.27 -18.60 3.84
CA TYR A 149 12.36 -17.60 4.39
C TYR A 149 12.59 -16.23 3.74
N VAL A 150 11.60 -15.37 3.86
CA VAL A 150 11.65 -14.01 3.32
C VAL A 150 12.09 -13.03 4.40
N GLU A 151 12.99 -12.11 4.05
CA GLU A 151 13.45 -11.03 4.91
C GLU A 151 13.52 -9.71 4.16
N LEU A 152 13.07 -8.63 4.77
CA LEU A 152 13.35 -7.27 4.31
C LEU A 152 14.68 -6.78 4.91
N GLU A 153 15.73 -6.80 4.11
CA GLU A 153 17.06 -6.34 4.54
C GLU A 153 17.23 -4.83 4.45
N ASN A 154 18.14 -4.30 5.26
CA ASN A 154 18.48 -2.86 5.30
C ASN A 154 17.24 -2.00 5.48
N ALA A 155 16.33 -2.45 6.31
CA ALA A 155 15.04 -1.83 6.49
C ALA A 155 15.14 -0.42 7.11
N LYS A 156 14.36 0.52 6.54
CA LYS A 156 14.22 1.91 7.00
C LYS A 156 12.81 2.13 7.50
N ILE A 157 12.68 2.91 8.56
CA ILE A 157 11.39 3.26 9.17
C ILE A 157 11.00 4.69 8.76
N TYR A 158 9.75 4.86 8.34
CA TYR A 158 9.16 6.15 7.99
C TYR A 158 8.39 6.69 9.19
N LYS A 159 8.74 7.92 9.64
CA LYS A 159 8.02 8.61 10.71
C LYS A 159 6.85 9.39 10.13
N GLY A 160 5.68 9.28 10.77
CA GLY A 160 4.56 10.20 10.54
C GLY A 160 3.54 9.83 9.47
N GLU A 161 3.64 8.70 8.81
CA GLU A 161 2.53 8.18 7.99
C GLU A 161 1.53 7.47 8.91
N LYS A 162 0.46 8.21 9.31
CA LYS A 162 -0.66 7.71 10.12
C LYS A 162 -1.68 6.97 9.25
#